data_7afade5203568cc0e0a1a5d1ff68408f
#
_entry.id   7afade5203568cc0e0a1a5d1ff68408f
#
_cell.length_a   1.000
_cell.length_b   1.000
_cell.length_c   1.000
_cell.angle_alpha   90.00
_cell.angle_beta   90.00
_cell.angle_gamma   90.00
#
_symmetry.space_group_name_H-M   'P 1'
#
loop_
_entity.id
_entity.type
_entity.pdbx_description
1 polymer ?
#
loop_
_entity_poly.entity_id
_entity_poly.type
_entity_poly.pdbx_seq_one_letter_code
_entity_poly.pdbx_strand_id
1 'polypeptide(L)'
;MTLISVAVCVRNGVDWIDGCMESLVQQSHSPLEIILVDDGSTDGSEEKVKQWDTHENVTVINQKPLGLSAGRMAALQAAKGEWFAITDIDVRPEADWIQRMLESSVSREDEEVVAVTGRTVFGQAKDTISKIRSIEIESKYRSRPRITKLANGPCSMFNRKRLLEIGGFDPSWYHAEDMEVSLKLIQDGGIIVYTPNAVVNHIPETGLKRFLNKRKRDARAHVRIHRRYKGVKHDFIGSSWIVLWMVPLLALGSFGVSLYVNNVLKLDEQNLESFYLALTREVLLICLLPLFWLSSYIRSDLPKKRLRAIFVLTSWSIVLWQGILLGYLDCLLYTSDAADD
;
A
#
# COMPACT_ATOMS: atom_id res chain seq x y z
N MET A 1 5.92 -32.16 7.06
CA MET A 1 5.23 -30.84 7.08
C MET A 1 6.12 -29.85 6.35
N THR A 2 5.56 -28.94 5.61
CA THR A 2 6.26 -27.96 4.77
C THR A 2 6.90 -26.86 5.64
N LEU A 3 8.20 -26.65 5.52
CA LEU A 3 8.89 -25.52 6.17
C LEU A 3 8.48 -24.20 5.50
N ILE A 4 8.09 -23.24 6.30
CA ILE A 4 7.76 -21.88 5.86
C ILE A 4 8.79 -20.90 6.44
N SER A 5 9.32 -20.00 5.60
CA SER A 5 10.15 -18.89 6.04
C SER A 5 9.31 -17.61 6.09
N VAL A 6 9.34 -16.89 7.19
CA VAL A 6 8.65 -15.60 7.35
C VAL A 6 9.68 -14.49 7.46
N ALA A 7 9.63 -13.52 6.57
CA ALA A 7 10.49 -12.33 6.58
C ALA A 7 9.79 -11.13 7.19
N VAL A 8 10.50 -10.46 8.10
CA VAL A 8 10.10 -9.17 8.68
C VAL A 8 11.26 -8.19 8.54
N CYS A 9 11.01 -7.03 7.96
CA CYS A 9 12.01 -5.97 7.87
C CYS A 9 11.64 -4.83 8.80
N VAL A 10 12.62 -4.31 9.53
CA VAL A 10 12.45 -3.16 10.42
C VAL A 10 13.42 -2.05 10.07
N ARG A 11 12.93 -0.83 10.14
CA ARG A 11 13.75 0.39 10.16
C ARG A 11 13.07 1.43 11.03
N ASN A 12 13.67 1.75 12.16
CA ASN A 12 13.13 2.68 13.15
C ASN A 12 11.71 2.30 13.59
N GLY A 13 11.57 1.11 14.16
CA GLY A 13 10.30 0.53 14.58
C GLY A 13 10.35 -0.14 15.95
N VAL A 14 11.19 0.36 16.86
CA VAL A 14 11.49 -0.25 18.17
C VAL A 14 10.25 -0.62 18.98
N ASP A 15 9.17 0.19 18.91
CA ASP A 15 7.93 -0.04 19.64
C ASP A 15 7.09 -1.21 19.09
N TRP A 16 7.39 -1.68 17.88
CA TRP A 16 6.57 -2.67 17.19
C TRP A 16 7.19 -4.06 17.13
N ILE A 17 8.50 -4.18 17.37
CA ILE A 17 9.26 -5.42 17.20
C ILE A 17 8.67 -6.55 18.02
N ASP A 18 8.56 -6.40 19.35
CA ASP A 18 8.12 -7.49 20.23
C ASP A 18 6.76 -8.02 19.85
N GLY A 19 5.78 -7.16 19.73
CA GLY A 19 4.44 -7.61 19.43
C GLY A 19 4.30 -8.23 18.03
N CYS A 20 5.12 -7.87 17.03
CA CYS A 20 5.18 -8.57 15.75
C CYS A 20 5.79 -9.97 15.94
N MET A 21 6.95 -10.03 16.56
CA MET A 21 7.68 -11.29 16.75
C MET A 21 6.92 -12.26 17.64
N GLU A 22 6.31 -11.81 18.73
CA GLU A 22 5.44 -12.63 19.57
C GLU A 22 4.30 -13.29 18.78
N SER A 23 3.66 -12.53 17.87
CA SER A 23 2.59 -13.07 17.02
C SER A 23 3.10 -14.08 15.98
N LEU A 24 4.36 -14.01 15.60
CA LEU A 24 4.98 -14.94 14.66
C LEU A 24 5.47 -16.22 15.35
N VAL A 25 6.08 -16.14 16.52
CA VAL A 25 6.51 -17.33 17.26
C VAL A 25 5.32 -18.15 17.81
N GLN A 26 4.14 -17.52 17.91
CA GLN A 26 2.89 -18.16 18.33
C GLN A 26 2.07 -18.73 17.17
N GLN A 27 2.59 -18.77 15.95
CA GLN A 27 1.87 -19.35 14.82
C GLN A 27 1.60 -20.84 15.06
N SER A 28 0.41 -21.30 14.68
CA SER A 28 -0.02 -22.70 14.84
C SER A 28 0.69 -23.65 13.88
N HIS A 29 1.24 -23.14 12.79
CA HIS A 29 1.99 -23.92 11.81
C HIS A 29 3.43 -24.17 12.27
N SER A 30 3.91 -25.42 12.11
CA SER A 30 5.29 -25.84 12.33
C SER A 30 5.66 -26.88 11.27
N PRO A 31 6.90 -26.89 10.74
CA PRO A 31 8.04 -26.03 11.10
C PRO A 31 7.97 -24.63 10.47
N LEU A 32 8.42 -23.63 11.21
CA LEU A 32 8.48 -22.23 10.84
C LEU A 32 9.85 -21.63 11.17
N GLU A 33 10.47 -20.90 10.25
CA GLU A 33 11.62 -20.04 10.52
C GLU A 33 11.25 -18.57 10.31
N ILE A 34 11.80 -17.69 11.11
CA ILE A 34 11.56 -16.26 11.04
C ILE A 34 12.88 -15.56 10.75
N ILE A 35 12.91 -14.71 9.72
CA ILE A 35 14.07 -13.93 9.32
C ILE A 35 13.76 -12.46 9.57
N LEU A 36 14.39 -11.92 10.61
CA LEU A 36 14.22 -10.55 11.04
C LEU A 36 15.38 -9.70 10.52
N VAL A 37 15.08 -8.74 9.65
CA VAL A 37 16.09 -7.89 9.00
C VAL A 37 16.01 -6.49 9.58
N ASP A 38 17.11 -6.01 10.19
CA ASP A 38 17.27 -4.60 10.53
C ASP A 38 17.95 -3.84 9.38
N ASP A 39 17.24 -2.86 8.81
CA ASP A 39 17.69 -2.04 7.67
C ASP A 39 18.38 -0.75 8.16
N GLY A 40 19.33 -0.88 9.09
CA GLY A 40 20.11 0.22 9.61
C GLY A 40 19.30 1.20 10.45
N SER A 41 18.63 0.69 11.47
CA SER A 41 17.89 1.51 12.43
C SER A 41 18.75 2.36 13.32
N THR A 42 18.20 3.45 13.86
CA THR A 42 18.88 4.43 14.72
C THR A 42 18.06 4.80 15.97
N ASP A 43 16.99 4.08 16.27
CA ASP A 43 16.03 4.35 17.34
C ASP A 43 16.05 3.32 18.48
N GLY A 44 17.06 2.44 18.54
CA GLY A 44 17.15 1.33 19.47
C GLY A 44 16.55 0.02 18.93
N SER A 45 16.08 0.00 17.69
CA SER A 45 15.59 -1.24 17.06
C SER A 45 16.68 -2.28 16.92
N GLU A 46 17.93 -1.90 16.63
CA GLU A 46 19.05 -2.83 16.46
C GLU A 46 19.27 -3.68 17.71
N GLU A 47 19.32 -3.06 18.89
CA GLU A 47 19.50 -3.74 20.16
C GLU A 47 18.35 -4.68 20.46
N LYS A 48 17.14 -4.29 20.09
CA LYS A 48 15.94 -5.09 20.30
C LYS A 48 15.87 -6.29 19.36
N VAL A 49 16.25 -6.11 18.11
CA VAL A 49 16.37 -7.18 17.11
C VAL A 49 17.38 -8.23 17.55
N LYS A 50 18.53 -7.83 18.11
CA LYS A 50 19.54 -8.76 18.66
C LYS A 50 19.02 -9.64 19.78
N GLN A 51 18.06 -9.19 20.58
CA GLN A 51 17.45 -9.99 21.63
C GLN A 51 16.66 -11.16 21.05
N TRP A 52 16.05 -10.99 19.88
CA TRP A 52 15.30 -12.04 19.20
C TRP A 52 16.17 -13.11 18.53
N ASP A 53 17.46 -12.85 18.29
CA ASP A 53 18.42 -13.83 17.74
C ASP A 53 18.69 -15.03 18.70
N THR A 54 18.27 -14.93 19.94
CA THR A 54 18.34 -16.01 20.92
C THR A 54 17.26 -17.08 20.76
N HIS A 55 16.24 -16.83 19.94
CA HIS A 55 15.18 -17.80 19.67
C HIS A 55 15.61 -18.80 18.59
N GLU A 56 15.39 -20.08 18.83
CA GLU A 56 15.86 -21.18 17.99
C GLU A 56 15.42 -21.10 16.52
N ASN A 57 14.23 -20.55 16.27
CA ASN A 57 13.66 -20.43 14.93
C ASN A 57 13.76 -19.00 14.32
N VAL A 58 14.54 -18.11 14.93
CA VAL A 58 14.75 -16.73 14.46
C VAL A 58 16.18 -16.59 13.97
N THR A 59 16.33 -15.97 12.81
CA THR A 59 17.62 -15.55 12.24
C THR A 59 17.59 -14.05 12.05
N VAL A 60 18.59 -13.35 12.58
CA VAL A 60 18.72 -11.90 12.48
C VAL A 60 19.71 -11.53 11.37
N ILE A 61 19.36 -10.56 10.55
CA ILE A 61 20.23 -9.97 9.53
C ILE A 61 20.29 -8.46 9.79
N ASN A 62 21.50 -7.94 9.95
CA ASN A 62 21.73 -6.49 10.02
C ASN A 62 22.35 -6.00 8.72
N GLN A 63 21.76 -4.98 8.12
CA GLN A 63 22.28 -4.37 6.90
C GLN A 63 22.37 -2.84 7.02
N LYS A 64 23.13 -2.21 6.12
CA LYS A 64 23.06 -0.76 5.94
C LYS A 64 21.67 -0.37 5.43
N PRO A 65 21.24 0.89 5.59
CA PRO A 65 19.93 1.34 5.13
C PRO A 65 19.81 1.31 3.60
N LEU A 66 19.40 0.16 3.07
CA LEU A 66 19.24 -0.12 1.64
C LEU A 66 17.79 -0.13 1.18
N GLY A 67 16.84 -0.09 2.13
CA GLY A 67 15.41 -0.06 1.86
C GLY A 67 14.73 -1.43 1.91
N LEU A 68 13.38 -1.40 1.93
CA LEU A 68 12.54 -2.57 2.17
C LEU A 68 12.76 -3.69 1.16
N SER A 69 12.90 -3.37 -0.13
CA SER A 69 13.15 -4.38 -1.18
C SER A 69 14.45 -5.12 -0.97
N ALA A 70 15.52 -4.40 -0.58
CA ALA A 70 16.81 -4.99 -0.27
C ALA A 70 16.73 -5.89 0.96
N GLY A 71 16.05 -5.45 2.02
CA GLY A 71 15.83 -6.26 3.22
C GLY A 71 15.05 -7.55 2.93
N ARG A 72 13.96 -7.46 2.14
CA ARG A 72 13.19 -8.64 1.71
C ARG A 72 14.02 -9.57 0.82
N MET A 73 14.87 -9.02 -0.04
CA MET A 73 15.79 -9.83 -0.87
C MET A 73 16.85 -10.54 0.00
N ALA A 74 17.43 -9.87 0.98
CA ALA A 74 18.36 -10.50 1.94
C ALA A 74 17.69 -11.62 2.72
N ALA A 75 16.46 -11.41 3.18
CA ALA A 75 15.67 -12.44 3.84
C ALA A 75 15.36 -13.63 2.91
N LEU A 76 15.00 -13.38 1.64
CA LEU A 76 14.71 -14.41 0.65
C LEU A 76 15.94 -15.30 0.37
N GLN A 77 17.12 -14.68 0.31
CA GLN A 77 18.38 -15.40 0.11
C GLN A 77 18.75 -16.29 1.31
N ALA A 78 18.45 -15.86 2.53
CA ALA A 78 18.67 -16.62 3.75
C ALA A 78 17.60 -17.70 3.99
N ALA A 79 16.43 -17.57 3.40
CA ALA A 79 15.29 -18.46 3.60
C ALA A 79 15.55 -19.89 3.12
N LYS A 80 15.08 -20.88 3.89
CA LYS A 80 15.20 -22.32 3.61
C LYS A 80 13.85 -22.97 3.31
N GLY A 81 12.74 -22.31 3.66
CA GLY A 81 11.39 -22.83 3.48
C GLY A 81 11.01 -23.01 2.01
N GLU A 82 10.07 -23.89 1.76
CA GLU A 82 9.45 -24.07 0.43
C GLU A 82 8.62 -22.86 0.04
N TRP A 83 7.97 -22.25 1.02
CA TRP A 83 7.22 -21.02 0.90
C TRP A 83 7.86 -19.89 1.70
N PHE A 84 7.82 -18.69 1.13
CA PHE A 84 8.39 -17.47 1.71
C PHE A 84 7.26 -16.46 1.97
N ALA A 85 6.95 -16.24 3.24
CA ALA A 85 5.95 -15.27 3.66
C ALA A 85 6.59 -13.92 4.02
N ILE A 86 5.88 -12.85 3.78
CA ILE A 86 6.30 -11.50 4.17
C ILE A 86 5.22 -10.84 5.02
N THR A 87 5.66 -10.10 6.04
CA THR A 87 4.80 -9.21 6.82
C THR A 87 5.58 -7.96 7.24
N ASP A 88 4.87 -6.93 7.69
CA ASP A 88 5.47 -5.68 8.12
C ASP A 88 5.62 -5.65 9.66
N ILE A 89 6.59 -4.88 10.17
CA ILE A 89 6.88 -4.83 11.61
C ILE A 89 5.71 -4.25 12.45
N ASP A 90 4.87 -3.42 11.83
CA ASP A 90 3.68 -2.82 12.45
C ASP A 90 2.40 -3.67 12.26
N VAL A 91 2.59 -4.98 12.05
CA VAL A 91 1.52 -5.96 11.83
C VAL A 91 1.53 -7.03 12.92
N ARG A 92 0.36 -7.58 13.20
CA ARG A 92 0.12 -8.70 14.13
C ARG A 92 -0.67 -9.78 13.39
N PRO A 93 -0.01 -10.79 12.80
CA PRO A 93 -0.69 -11.94 12.22
C PRO A 93 -1.54 -12.69 13.25
N GLU A 94 -2.72 -13.19 12.83
CA GLU A 94 -3.50 -14.12 13.63
C GLU A 94 -2.77 -15.47 13.75
N ALA A 95 -3.02 -16.23 14.81
CA ALA A 95 -2.28 -17.44 15.13
C ALA A 95 -2.34 -18.53 14.04
N ASP A 96 -3.38 -18.55 13.23
CA ASP A 96 -3.57 -19.49 12.13
C ASP A 96 -3.25 -18.89 10.74
N TRP A 97 -2.62 -17.70 10.70
CA TRP A 97 -2.33 -16.98 9.45
C TRP A 97 -1.55 -17.82 8.45
N ILE A 98 -0.41 -18.41 8.84
CA ILE A 98 0.42 -19.27 7.98
C ILE A 98 -0.34 -20.51 7.56
N GLN A 99 -1.05 -21.16 8.48
CA GLN A 99 -1.84 -22.35 8.18
C GLN A 99 -2.89 -22.08 7.11
N ARG A 100 -3.64 -20.96 7.22
CA ARG A 100 -4.65 -20.54 6.24
C ARG A 100 -4.06 -20.21 4.88
N MET A 101 -2.87 -19.57 4.86
CA MET A 101 -2.15 -19.30 3.63
C MET A 101 -1.74 -20.60 2.94
N LEU A 102 -1.19 -21.55 3.69
CA LEU A 102 -0.74 -22.84 3.16
C LEU A 102 -1.91 -23.69 2.63
N GLU A 103 -3.04 -23.74 3.32
CA GLU A 103 -4.25 -24.41 2.84
C GLU A 103 -4.72 -23.86 1.48
N SER A 104 -4.53 -22.56 1.25
CA SER A 104 -4.93 -21.90 0.00
C SER A 104 -3.87 -21.96 -1.10
N SER A 105 -2.66 -22.42 -0.79
CA SER A 105 -1.58 -22.59 -1.77
C SER A 105 -1.69 -23.86 -2.59
N VAL A 106 -2.56 -24.80 -2.18
CA VAL A 106 -2.82 -26.02 -2.93
C VAL A 106 -3.45 -25.68 -4.26
N SER A 107 -2.75 -26.01 -5.33
CA SER A 107 -3.23 -25.79 -6.70
C SER A 107 -4.48 -26.64 -6.98
N ARG A 108 -5.45 -26.05 -7.68
CA ARG A 108 -6.51 -26.80 -8.34
C ARG A 108 -5.98 -27.33 -9.67
N GLU A 109 -6.70 -28.25 -10.27
CA GLU A 109 -6.37 -28.73 -11.63
C GLU A 109 -6.14 -27.54 -12.56
N ASP A 110 -5.02 -27.54 -13.27
CA ASP A 110 -4.58 -26.50 -14.22
C ASP A 110 -4.23 -25.11 -13.61
N GLU A 111 -4.14 -24.98 -12.28
CA GLU A 111 -3.72 -23.72 -11.64
C GLU A 111 -2.32 -23.85 -11.05
N GLU A 112 -1.37 -23.05 -11.50
CA GLU A 112 -0.07 -22.91 -10.86
C GLU A 112 -0.09 -21.79 -9.83
N VAL A 113 -0.42 -22.11 -8.57
CA VAL A 113 -0.43 -21.12 -7.47
C VAL A 113 0.99 -20.80 -7.06
N VAL A 114 1.45 -19.59 -7.35
CA VAL A 114 2.80 -19.10 -7.02
C VAL A 114 2.83 -18.13 -5.85
N ALA A 115 1.68 -17.58 -5.49
CA ALA A 115 1.54 -16.73 -4.30
C ALA A 115 0.14 -16.80 -3.71
N VAL A 116 0.07 -16.58 -2.42
CA VAL A 116 -1.18 -16.44 -1.66
C VAL A 116 -1.13 -15.12 -0.92
N THR A 117 -2.24 -14.40 -0.89
CA THR A 117 -2.37 -13.14 -0.14
C THR A 117 -3.62 -13.17 0.73
N GLY A 118 -3.50 -12.68 1.95
CA GLY A 118 -4.58 -12.63 2.91
C GLY A 118 -5.18 -11.24 3.06
N ARG A 119 -5.92 -11.05 4.13
CA ARG A 119 -6.63 -9.83 4.48
C ARG A 119 -5.91 -9.05 5.57
N THR A 120 -5.63 -7.78 5.29
CA THR A 120 -5.15 -6.83 6.29
C THR A 120 -6.34 -6.11 6.93
N VAL A 121 -6.45 -6.18 8.24
CA VAL A 121 -7.45 -5.48 9.04
C VAL A 121 -6.74 -4.41 9.86
N PHE A 122 -7.25 -3.19 9.84
CA PHE A 122 -6.72 -2.13 10.69
C PHE A 122 -7.38 -2.16 12.06
N GLY A 123 -6.58 -2.04 13.10
CA GLY A 123 -7.07 -1.92 14.47
C GLY A 123 -7.98 -0.70 14.66
N GLN A 124 -8.43 -0.48 15.90
CA GLN A 124 -9.32 0.63 16.22
C GLN A 124 -8.76 1.97 15.74
N ALA A 125 -9.55 2.71 14.95
CA ALA A 125 -9.15 3.98 14.39
C ALA A 125 -8.91 5.03 15.51
N LYS A 126 -7.70 5.60 15.55
CA LYS A 126 -7.29 6.59 16.53
C LYS A 126 -7.65 8.03 16.14
N ASP A 127 -7.78 8.29 14.83
CA ASP A 127 -8.10 9.60 14.28
C ASP A 127 -8.92 9.51 12.98
N THR A 128 -9.24 10.67 12.38
CA THR A 128 -9.99 10.73 11.13
C THR A 128 -9.24 10.07 9.97
N ILE A 129 -7.91 10.12 9.97
CA ILE A 129 -7.06 9.59 8.90
C ILE A 129 -7.09 8.06 8.93
N SER A 130 -6.84 7.48 10.11
CA SER A 130 -6.90 6.04 10.32
C SER A 130 -8.29 5.48 10.01
N LYS A 131 -9.37 6.22 10.32
CA LYS A 131 -10.73 5.82 9.95
C LYS A 131 -10.97 5.81 8.44
N ILE A 132 -10.56 6.87 7.73
CA ILE A 132 -10.66 6.93 6.27
C ILE A 132 -9.88 5.78 5.63
N ARG A 133 -8.66 5.52 6.11
CA ARG A 133 -7.82 4.45 5.61
C ARG A 133 -8.43 3.06 5.84
N SER A 134 -8.97 2.82 7.03
CA SER A 134 -9.65 1.54 7.35
C SER A 134 -10.82 1.28 6.40
N ILE A 135 -11.68 2.29 6.18
CA ILE A 135 -12.84 2.19 5.28
C ILE A 135 -12.38 1.87 3.84
N GLU A 136 -11.35 2.56 3.35
CA GLU A 136 -10.83 2.33 2.00
C GLU A 136 -10.30 0.91 1.82
N ILE A 137 -9.47 0.46 2.74
CA ILE A 137 -8.87 -0.88 2.69
C ILE A 137 -9.94 -1.97 2.82
N GLU A 138 -10.87 -1.81 3.75
CA GLU A 138 -11.97 -2.76 3.92
C GLU A 138 -12.83 -2.88 2.66
N SER A 139 -13.12 -1.76 2.00
CA SER A 139 -13.84 -1.74 0.71
C SER A 139 -13.11 -2.56 -0.37
N LYS A 140 -11.78 -2.43 -0.46
CA LYS A 140 -10.96 -3.20 -1.41
C LYS A 140 -11.01 -4.70 -1.16
N TYR A 141 -10.96 -5.12 0.11
CA TYR A 141 -11.00 -6.54 0.44
C TYR A 141 -12.38 -7.18 0.25
N ARG A 142 -13.49 -6.43 0.43
CA ARG A 142 -14.85 -6.94 0.19
C ARG A 142 -15.10 -7.40 -1.24
N SER A 143 -14.51 -6.72 -2.22
CA SER A 143 -14.70 -7.00 -3.65
C SER A 143 -13.55 -7.76 -4.30
N ARG A 144 -12.54 -8.18 -3.51
CA ARG A 144 -11.36 -8.85 -4.05
C ARG A 144 -11.71 -10.27 -4.51
N PRO A 145 -11.50 -10.61 -5.81
CA PRO A 145 -11.76 -11.95 -6.31
C PRO A 145 -10.72 -12.95 -5.76
N ARG A 146 -11.03 -14.25 -5.82
CA ARG A 146 -10.12 -15.33 -5.42
C ARG A 146 -8.78 -15.26 -6.18
N ILE A 147 -8.83 -15.13 -7.52
CA ILE A 147 -7.62 -14.88 -8.31
C ILE A 147 -7.41 -13.37 -8.36
N THR A 148 -6.31 -12.92 -7.80
CA THR A 148 -5.98 -11.50 -7.67
C THR A 148 -4.67 -11.15 -8.39
N LYS A 149 -4.36 -9.86 -8.49
CA LYS A 149 -3.17 -9.37 -9.20
C LYS A 149 -2.11 -8.80 -8.27
N LEU A 150 -2.36 -8.85 -6.97
CA LEU A 150 -1.47 -8.28 -5.96
C LEU A 150 -1.39 -9.19 -4.75
N ALA A 151 -0.18 -9.66 -4.48
CA ALA A 151 0.23 -10.21 -3.19
C ALA A 151 0.69 -9.03 -2.33
N ASN A 152 -0.16 -8.55 -1.41
CA ASN A 152 0.10 -7.32 -0.66
C ASN A 152 1.22 -7.49 0.39
N GLY A 153 2.04 -6.48 0.58
CA GLY A 153 3.22 -6.49 1.43
C GLY A 153 3.03 -7.04 2.85
N PRO A 154 2.00 -6.63 3.61
CA PRO A 154 1.87 -7.07 4.99
C PRO A 154 1.31 -8.50 5.20
N CYS A 155 0.76 -9.13 4.13
CA CYS A 155 0.02 -10.38 4.27
C CYS A 155 0.10 -11.24 3.02
N SER A 156 1.30 -11.75 2.70
CA SER A 156 1.51 -12.58 1.52
C SER A 156 2.54 -13.68 1.74
N MET A 157 2.39 -14.75 0.98
CA MET A 157 3.28 -15.90 0.95
C MET A 157 3.51 -16.31 -0.51
N PHE A 158 4.75 -16.58 -0.88
CA PHE A 158 5.21 -16.88 -2.23
C PHE A 158 5.86 -18.26 -2.29
N ASN A 159 5.66 -18.98 -3.38
CA ASN A 159 6.48 -20.13 -3.68
C ASN A 159 7.94 -19.65 -3.85
N ARG A 160 8.82 -20.07 -2.92
CA ARG A 160 10.18 -19.53 -2.85
C ARG A 160 10.98 -19.79 -4.14
N LYS A 161 10.83 -20.97 -4.72
CA LYS A 161 11.53 -21.34 -5.96
C LYS A 161 11.13 -20.41 -7.09
N ARG A 162 9.82 -20.23 -7.32
CA ARG A 162 9.30 -19.33 -8.35
C ARG A 162 9.70 -17.87 -8.12
N LEU A 163 9.69 -17.44 -6.85
CA LEU A 163 10.12 -16.09 -6.50
C LEU A 163 11.60 -15.86 -6.82
N LEU A 164 12.47 -16.84 -6.59
CA LEU A 164 13.90 -16.76 -6.94
C LEU A 164 14.10 -16.79 -8.46
N GLU A 165 13.37 -17.61 -9.20
CA GLU A 165 13.44 -17.72 -10.67
C GLU A 165 13.15 -16.39 -11.37
N ILE A 166 12.21 -15.59 -10.85
CA ILE A 166 11.93 -14.24 -11.39
C ILE A 166 12.88 -13.15 -10.87
N GLY A 167 13.92 -13.52 -10.11
CA GLY A 167 14.93 -12.61 -9.54
C GLY A 167 14.55 -11.97 -8.21
N GLY A 168 13.47 -12.40 -7.55
CA GLY A 168 13.05 -11.92 -6.21
C GLY A 168 12.66 -10.45 -6.18
N PHE A 169 12.94 -9.81 -5.03
CA PHE A 169 12.70 -8.38 -4.82
C PHE A 169 13.85 -7.55 -5.37
N ASP A 170 13.56 -6.66 -6.31
CA ASP A 170 14.56 -5.76 -6.91
C ASP A 170 14.86 -4.57 -5.97
N PRO A 171 16.10 -4.44 -5.45
CA PRO A 171 16.48 -3.35 -4.54
C PRO A 171 16.32 -1.94 -5.14
N SER A 172 16.25 -1.81 -6.46
CA SER A 172 16.01 -0.53 -7.11
C SER A 172 14.58 0.01 -6.91
N TRP A 173 13.66 -0.82 -6.43
CA TRP A 173 12.29 -0.41 -6.08
C TRP A 173 12.24 0.09 -4.64
N TYR A 174 12.14 1.40 -4.50
CA TYR A 174 11.99 2.05 -3.19
C TYR A 174 10.59 1.96 -2.61
N HIS A 175 9.59 1.55 -3.41
CA HIS A 175 8.18 1.41 -3.04
C HIS A 175 7.40 0.63 -4.10
N ALA A 176 6.27 -0.01 -3.72
CA ALA A 176 5.46 -0.90 -4.56
C ALA A 176 6.21 -2.15 -5.07
N GLU A 177 7.18 -2.63 -4.32
CA GLU A 177 7.95 -3.85 -4.58
C GLU A 177 7.07 -5.10 -4.57
N ASP A 178 6.01 -5.11 -3.75
CA ASP A 178 5.00 -6.17 -3.69
C ASP A 178 4.18 -6.24 -4.99
N MET A 179 3.82 -5.10 -5.56
CA MET A 179 3.17 -5.02 -6.87
C MET A 179 4.11 -5.48 -7.98
N GLU A 180 5.36 -5.04 -7.95
CA GLU A 180 6.38 -5.39 -8.94
C GLU A 180 6.60 -6.91 -8.99
N VAL A 181 6.83 -7.53 -7.85
CA VAL A 181 6.97 -8.99 -7.72
C VAL A 181 5.71 -9.72 -8.17
N SER A 182 4.53 -9.23 -7.79
CA SER A 182 3.25 -9.82 -8.20
C SER A 182 3.11 -9.85 -9.72
N LEU A 183 3.45 -8.75 -10.40
CA LEU A 183 3.35 -8.65 -11.85
C LEU A 183 4.38 -9.54 -12.56
N LYS A 184 5.60 -9.67 -12.04
CA LYS A 184 6.59 -10.62 -12.57
C LYS A 184 6.06 -12.05 -12.50
N LEU A 185 5.55 -12.47 -11.35
CA LEU A 185 4.99 -13.82 -11.17
C LEU A 185 3.82 -14.10 -12.13
N ILE A 186 2.94 -13.11 -12.33
CA ILE A 186 1.81 -13.25 -13.28
C ILE A 186 2.31 -13.32 -14.74
N GLN A 187 3.32 -12.52 -15.12
CA GLN A 187 3.92 -12.59 -16.46
C GLN A 187 4.60 -13.92 -16.72
N ASP A 188 5.12 -14.56 -15.68
CA ASP A 188 5.74 -15.89 -15.73
C ASP A 188 4.69 -17.03 -15.68
N GLY A 189 3.42 -16.71 -15.82
CA GLY A 189 2.30 -17.66 -15.90
C GLY A 189 1.70 -18.10 -14.56
N GLY A 190 2.21 -17.60 -13.44
CA GLY A 190 1.73 -17.97 -12.11
C GLY A 190 0.42 -17.28 -11.71
N ILE A 191 -0.28 -17.88 -10.76
CA ILE A 191 -1.55 -17.40 -10.20
C ILE A 191 -1.35 -16.96 -8.75
N ILE A 192 -1.91 -15.79 -8.40
CA ILE A 192 -1.98 -15.27 -7.04
C ILE A 192 -3.38 -15.51 -6.48
N VAL A 193 -3.48 -16.23 -5.37
CA VAL A 193 -4.75 -16.56 -4.73
C VAL A 193 -4.99 -15.65 -3.53
N TYR A 194 -6.20 -15.08 -3.44
CA TYR A 194 -6.65 -14.34 -2.26
C TYR A 194 -7.43 -15.25 -1.33
N THR A 195 -7.02 -15.28 -0.07
CA THR A 195 -7.70 -16.01 1.02
C THR A 195 -8.13 -15.05 2.13
N PRO A 196 -9.43 -14.72 2.24
CA PRO A 196 -9.92 -13.75 3.21
C PRO A 196 -9.79 -14.18 4.68
N ASN A 197 -9.59 -15.48 4.92
CA ASN A 197 -9.48 -16.05 6.26
C ASN A 197 -8.05 -16.02 6.82
N ALA A 198 -7.04 -15.78 5.99
CA ALA A 198 -5.70 -15.49 6.48
C ALA A 198 -5.63 -14.00 6.83
N VAL A 199 -5.65 -13.68 8.11
CA VAL A 199 -5.82 -12.31 8.61
C VAL A 199 -4.57 -11.81 9.32
N VAL A 200 -4.23 -10.57 9.05
CA VAL A 200 -3.23 -9.83 9.82
C VAL A 200 -3.82 -8.50 10.32
N ASN A 201 -3.48 -8.15 11.56
CA ASN A 201 -3.93 -6.93 12.21
C ASN A 201 -2.84 -5.86 12.10
N HIS A 202 -3.09 -4.81 11.34
CA HIS A 202 -2.14 -3.72 11.13
C HIS A 202 -2.41 -2.58 12.11
N ILE A 203 -1.35 -2.02 12.69
CA ILE A 203 -1.44 -0.83 13.53
C ILE A 203 -1.90 0.34 12.67
N PRO A 204 -2.96 1.08 13.08
CA PRO A 204 -3.51 2.14 12.25
C PRO A 204 -2.50 3.27 12.01
N GLU A 205 -2.35 3.65 10.74
CA GLU A 205 -1.55 4.80 10.35
C GLU A 205 -2.18 6.10 10.87
N THR A 206 -1.40 6.89 11.61
CA THR A 206 -1.82 8.18 12.16
C THR A 206 -0.96 9.32 11.63
N GLY A 207 -1.50 10.55 11.69
CA GLY A 207 -0.75 11.74 11.30
C GLY A 207 -0.86 12.07 9.81
N LEU A 208 -1.41 13.28 9.51
CA LEU A 208 -1.69 13.72 8.15
C LEU A 208 -0.45 13.77 7.26
N LYS A 209 0.66 14.32 7.77
CA LYS A 209 1.91 14.45 7.00
C LYS A 209 2.47 13.10 6.56
N ARG A 210 2.50 12.12 7.48
CA ARG A 210 2.96 10.74 7.20
C ARG A 210 2.07 10.08 6.15
N PHE A 211 0.76 10.16 6.35
CA PHE A 211 -0.24 9.63 5.42
C PHE A 211 -0.08 10.22 4.01
N LEU A 212 -0.05 11.56 3.87
CA LEU A 212 0.05 12.22 2.57
C LEU A 212 1.39 11.89 1.87
N ASN A 213 2.50 11.87 2.61
CA ASN A 213 3.80 11.50 2.05
C ASN A 213 3.82 10.05 1.54
N LYS A 214 3.18 9.11 2.25
CA LYS A 214 3.05 7.72 1.82
C LYS A 214 2.21 7.64 0.54
N ARG A 215 1.07 8.32 0.48
CA ARG A 215 0.20 8.34 -0.72
C ARG A 215 0.90 8.95 -1.94
N LYS A 216 1.70 10.01 -1.75
CA LYS A 216 2.50 10.59 -2.83
C LYS A 216 3.55 9.62 -3.36
N ARG A 217 4.25 8.89 -2.48
CA ARG A 217 5.21 7.86 -2.88
C ARG A 217 4.54 6.69 -3.59
N ASP A 218 3.39 6.22 -3.10
CA ASP A 218 2.58 5.19 -3.75
C ASP A 218 2.28 5.59 -5.21
N ALA A 219 1.72 6.79 -5.40
CA ALA A 219 1.35 7.28 -6.73
C ALA A 219 2.56 7.38 -7.68
N ARG A 220 3.70 7.86 -7.18
CA ARG A 220 4.96 7.96 -7.93
C ARG A 220 5.46 6.57 -8.38
N ALA A 221 5.46 5.59 -7.48
CA ALA A 221 5.87 4.22 -7.78
C ALA A 221 4.92 3.53 -8.77
N HIS A 222 3.61 3.74 -8.65
CA HIS A 222 2.63 3.18 -9.58
C HIS A 222 2.78 3.69 -11.03
N VAL A 223 3.25 4.92 -11.23
CA VAL A 223 3.62 5.39 -12.59
C VAL A 223 4.75 4.55 -13.17
N ARG A 224 5.79 4.26 -12.37
CA ARG A 224 6.89 3.37 -12.77
C ARG A 224 6.38 1.96 -13.11
N ILE A 225 5.52 1.39 -12.28
CA ILE A 225 4.83 0.11 -12.52
C ILE A 225 4.09 0.14 -13.87
N HIS A 226 3.22 1.13 -14.06
CA HIS A 226 2.41 1.24 -15.28
C HIS A 226 3.23 1.33 -16.56
N ARG A 227 4.37 2.01 -16.51
CA ARG A 227 5.26 2.14 -17.67
C ARG A 227 6.06 0.87 -17.93
N ARG A 228 6.53 0.18 -16.89
CA ARG A 228 7.35 -1.02 -17.03
C ARG A 228 6.53 -2.24 -17.43
N TYR A 229 5.31 -2.38 -16.89
CA TYR A 229 4.45 -3.55 -17.06
C TYR A 229 3.25 -3.24 -17.97
N LYS A 230 3.52 -2.70 -19.17
CA LYS A 230 2.50 -2.43 -20.19
C LYS A 230 1.82 -3.74 -20.62
N GLY A 231 0.48 -3.72 -20.69
CA GLY A 231 -0.31 -4.89 -21.11
C GLY A 231 -0.73 -5.83 -19.98
N VAL A 232 -0.15 -5.73 -18.79
CA VAL A 232 -0.65 -6.45 -17.62
C VAL A 232 -1.73 -5.61 -16.96
N LYS A 233 -2.96 -6.14 -16.87
CA LYS A 233 -4.04 -5.44 -16.15
C LYS A 233 -3.70 -5.36 -14.67
N HIS A 234 -3.52 -4.19 -14.16
CA HIS A 234 -3.33 -3.88 -12.73
C HIS A 234 -4.09 -2.61 -12.36
N ASP A 235 -4.38 -2.45 -11.08
CA ASP A 235 -5.07 -1.26 -10.59
C ASP A 235 -4.07 -0.09 -10.56
N PHE A 236 -4.35 0.93 -11.37
CA PHE A 236 -3.54 2.14 -11.39
C PHE A 236 -3.69 2.89 -10.06
N ILE A 237 -2.56 3.17 -9.40
CA ILE A 237 -2.44 3.92 -8.12
C ILE A 237 -2.95 3.18 -6.88
N GLY A 238 -3.65 2.06 -6.99
CA GLY A 238 -4.15 1.33 -5.80
C GLY A 238 -5.06 2.15 -4.85
N SER A 239 -5.41 3.39 -5.22
CA SER A 239 -6.30 4.29 -4.49
C SER A 239 -7.70 4.30 -5.11
N SER A 240 -8.69 4.72 -4.34
CA SER A 240 -10.04 4.90 -4.85
C SER A 240 -10.06 5.87 -6.03
N TRP A 241 -10.68 5.48 -7.14
CA TRP A 241 -10.93 6.35 -8.30
C TRP A 241 -11.61 7.67 -7.91
N ILE A 242 -12.46 7.62 -6.90
CA ILE A 242 -13.13 8.78 -6.33
C ILE A 242 -12.11 9.79 -5.84
N VAL A 243 -11.15 9.35 -5.01
CA VAL A 243 -10.12 10.23 -4.47
C VAL A 243 -9.22 10.78 -5.58
N LEU A 244 -8.87 9.94 -6.57
CA LEU A 244 -8.04 10.36 -7.69
C LEU A 244 -8.69 11.52 -8.48
N TRP A 245 -9.97 11.36 -8.86
CA TRP A 245 -10.66 12.30 -9.73
C TRP A 245 -11.27 13.49 -9.01
N MET A 246 -11.25 13.52 -7.68
CA MET A 246 -11.91 14.56 -6.91
C MET A 246 -11.42 15.98 -7.28
N VAL A 247 -10.10 16.22 -7.27
CA VAL A 247 -9.53 17.54 -7.61
C VAL A 247 -9.73 17.90 -9.08
N PRO A 248 -9.45 17.04 -10.08
CA PRO A 248 -9.74 17.34 -11.48
C PRO A 248 -11.21 17.66 -11.76
N LEU A 249 -12.15 16.92 -11.18
CA LEU A 249 -13.58 17.17 -11.37
C LEU A 249 -14.04 18.47 -10.69
N LEU A 250 -13.47 18.78 -9.52
CA LEU A 250 -13.68 20.07 -8.87
C LEU A 250 -13.21 21.22 -9.76
N ALA A 251 -12.01 21.12 -10.31
CA ALA A 251 -11.45 22.15 -11.19
C ALA A 251 -12.27 22.32 -12.48
N LEU A 252 -12.66 21.20 -13.12
CA LEU A 252 -13.50 21.24 -14.34
C LEU A 252 -14.89 21.78 -14.05
N GLY A 253 -15.52 21.39 -12.94
CA GLY A 253 -16.83 21.87 -12.52
C GLY A 253 -16.80 23.37 -12.20
N SER A 254 -15.79 23.81 -11.48
CA SER A 254 -15.57 25.23 -11.16
C SER A 254 -15.38 26.05 -12.42
N PHE A 255 -14.53 25.61 -13.35
CA PHE A 255 -14.32 26.29 -14.64
C PHE A 255 -15.59 26.33 -15.48
N GLY A 256 -16.35 25.23 -15.60
CA GLY A 256 -17.61 25.18 -16.34
C GLY A 256 -18.67 26.14 -15.77
N VAL A 257 -18.80 26.18 -14.42
CA VAL A 257 -19.73 27.14 -13.77
C VAL A 257 -19.25 28.56 -13.94
N SER A 258 -17.95 28.82 -13.88
CA SER A 258 -17.38 30.16 -14.14
C SER A 258 -17.73 30.64 -15.53
N LEU A 259 -17.51 29.81 -16.56
CA LEU A 259 -17.91 30.16 -17.94
C LEU A 259 -19.40 30.40 -18.09
N TYR A 260 -20.24 29.57 -17.48
CA TYR A 260 -21.69 29.70 -17.51
C TYR A 260 -22.12 31.02 -16.88
N VAL A 261 -21.63 31.33 -15.68
CA VAL A 261 -21.99 32.54 -14.95
C VAL A 261 -21.52 33.80 -15.69
N ASN A 262 -20.29 33.78 -16.22
CA ASN A 262 -19.78 34.94 -17.00
C ASN A 262 -20.58 35.16 -18.28
N ASN A 263 -21.01 34.12 -18.97
CA ASN A 263 -21.81 34.23 -20.19
C ASN A 263 -23.27 34.61 -19.92
N VAL A 264 -23.90 34.06 -18.87
CA VAL A 264 -25.32 34.27 -18.59
C VAL A 264 -25.56 35.55 -17.79
N LEU A 265 -24.74 35.81 -16.77
CA LEU A 265 -24.94 36.94 -15.87
C LEU A 265 -24.18 38.19 -16.29
N LYS A 266 -23.34 38.12 -17.33
CA LYS A 266 -22.52 39.24 -17.83
C LYS A 266 -21.86 40.01 -16.67
N LEU A 267 -21.28 39.27 -15.72
CA LEU A 267 -20.62 39.88 -14.57
C LEU A 267 -19.37 40.62 -15.02
N ASP A 268 -19.34 41.91 -14.72
CA ASP A 268 -18.16 42.72 -14.92
C ASP A 268 -17.11 42.41 -13.88
N GLU A 269 -15.98 41.82 -14.28
CA GLU A 269 -14.89 41.40 -13.37
C GLU A 269 -14.25 42.59 -12.63
N GLN A 270 -14.51 43.82 -13.07
CA GLN A 270 -14.01 45.04 -12.43
C GLN A 270 -14.84 45.47 -11.21
N ASN A 271 -16.01 44.83 -10.98
CA ASN A 271 -16.86 45.16 -9.85
C ASN A 271 -16.53 44.24 -8.65
N LEU A 272 -16.23 44.85 -7.51
CA LEU A 272 -15.84 44.15 -6.26
C LEU A 272 -16.94 43.17 -5.80
N GLU A 273 -18.21 43.47 -5.99
CA GLU A 273 -19.33 42.56 -5.67
C GLU A 273 -19.34 41.34 -6.56
N SER A 274 -19.05 41.46 -7.84
CA SER A 274 -18.93 40.33 -8.76
C SER A 274 -17.77 39.43 -8.42
N PHE A 275 -16.65 40.00 -7.95
CA PHE A 275 -15.52 39.24 -7.48
C PHE A 275 -15.85 38.40 -6.23
N TYR A 276 -16.49 38.99 -5.22
CA TYR A 276 -16.91 38.28 -4.02
C TYR A 276 -17.94 37.19 -4.31
N LEU A 277 -18.87 37.44 -5.24
CA LEU A 277 -19.86 36.44 -5.66
C LEU A 277 -19.17 35.23 -6.35
N ALA A 278 -18.23 35.49 -7.24
CA ALA A 278 -17.43 34.46 -7.88
C ALA A 278 -16.62 33.64 -6.87
N LEU A 279 -15.94 34.33 -5.95
CA LEU A 279 -15.16 33.68 -4.90
C LEU A 279 -16.03 32.80 -3.98
N THR A 280 -17.19 33.31 -3.56
CA THR A 280 -18.15 32.58 -2.71
C THR A 280 -18.67 31.34 -3.45
N ARG A 281 -18.98 31.44 -4.73
CA ARG A 281 -19.37 30.31 -5.58
C ARG A 281 -18.28 29.26 -5.65
N GLU A 282 -17.01 29.63 -5.88
CA GLU A 282 -15.88 28.68 -5.96
C GLU A 282 -15.71 27.96 -4.62
N VAL A 283 -15.77 28.68 -3.51
CA VAL A 283 -15.69 28.09 -2.17
C VAL A 283 -16.85 27.11 -1.93
N LEU A 284 -18.07 27.47 -2.32
CA LEU A 284 -19.23 26.56 -2.20
C LEU A 284 -19.06 25.29 -3.04
N LEU A 285 -18.59 25.41 -4.29
CA LEU A 285 -18.34 24.24 -5.14
C LEU A 285 -17.24 23.35 -4.58
N ILE A 286 -16.16 23.95 -4.09
CA ILE A 286 -15.07 23.22 -3.41
C ILE A 286 -15.58 22.46 -2.17
N CYS A 287 -16.60 22.99 -1.49
CA CYS A 287 -17.19 22.35 -0.31
C CYS A 287 -18.29 21.34 -0.65
N LEU A 288 -19.16 21.64 -1.61
CA LEU A 288 -20.36 20.84 -1.91
C LEU A 288 -20.04 19.53 -2.65
N LEU A 289 -19.13 19.52 -3.61
CA LEU A 289 -18.77 18.31 -4.35
C LEU A 289 -18.09 17.24 -3.47
N PRO A 290 -17.10 17.59 -2.62
CA PRO A 290 -16.59 16.63 -1.63
C PRO A 290 -17.66 16.14 -0.65
N LEU A 291 -18.61 16.98 -0.24
CA LEU A 291 -19.72 16.58 0.62
C LEU A 291 -20.65 15.57 -0.05
N PHE A 292 -20.98 15.79 -1.31
CA PHE A 292 -21.77 14.85 -2.10
C PHE A 292 -21.06 13.49 -2.22
N TRP A 293 -19.77 13.49 -2.49
CA TRP A 293 -18.97 12.29 -2.59
C TRP A 293 -18.75 11.59 -1.25
N LEU A 294 -18.55 12.37 -0.20
CA LEU A 294 -18.48 11.85 1.17
C LEU A 294 -19.79 11.17 1.58
N SER A 295 -20.94 11.68 1.16
CA SER A 295 -22.24 11.10 1.53
C SER A 295 -22.43 9.68 1.00
N SER A 296 -21.83 9.36 -0.16
CA SER A 296 -21.84 8.01 -0.72
C SER A 296 -20.84 7.05 -0.05
N TYR A 297 -19.73 7.60 0.48
CA TYR A 297 -18.63 6.84 1.09
C TYR A 297 -18.76 6.67 2.60
N ILE A 298 -19.44 7.62 3.27
CA ILE A 298 -19.50 7.71 4.74
C ILE A 298 -20.96 7.61 5.19
N ARG A 299 -21.59 6.49 4.88
CA ARG A 299 -22.99 6.29 5.27
C ARG A 299 -23.23 6.08 6.77
N SER A 300 -22.22 5.81 7.60
CA SER A 300 -22.50 5.37 8.95
C SER A 300 -21.87 6.15 10.13
N ASP A 301 -20.63 6.70 10.05
CA ASP A 301 -19.97 7.04 11.32
C ASP A 301 -19.19 8.37 11.42
N LEU A 302 -19.24 9.28 10.47
CA LEU A 302 -18.45 10.54 10.48
C LEU A 302 -19.25 11.85 10.58
N PRO A 303 -20.48 11.94 11.16
CA PRO A 303 -21.26 13.18 11.14
C PRO A 303 -20.54 14.36 11.79
N LYS A 304 -19.80 14.13 12.87
CA LYS A 304 -19.15 15.19 13.67
C LYS A 304 -17.79 15.66 13.15
N LYS A 305 -17.19 14.98 12.13
CA LYS A 305 -15.83 15.27 11.62
C LYS A 305 -15.80 15.46 10.11
N ARG A 306 -16.93 15.79 9.48
CA ARG A 306 -17.07 15.89 8.01
C ARG A 306 -16.09 16.88 7.36
N LEU A 307 -15.94 18.06 7.93
CA LEU A 307 -15.01 19.07 7.37
C LEU A 307 -13.56 18.59 7.38
N ARG A 308 -13.14 17.93 8.47
CA ARG A 308 -11.80 17.37 8.54
C ARG A 308 -11.59 16.23 7.54
N ALA A 309 -12.60 15.39 7.33
CA ALA A 309 -12.54 14.33 6.34
C ALA A 309 -12.46 14.88 4.91
N ILE A 310 -13.22 15.94 4.58
CA ILE A 310 -13.14 16.65 3.30
C ILE A 310 -11.71 17.16 3.08
N PHE A 311 -11.15 17.84 4.07
CA PHE A 311 -9.79 18.37 4.00
C PHE A 311 -8.77 17.26 3.76
N VAL A 312 -8.86 16.13 4.46
CA VAL A 312 -7.98 14.98 4.29
C VAL A 312 -8.10 14.40 2.87
N LEU A 313 -9.32 14.18 2.37
CA LEU A 313 -9.56 13.61 1.05
C LEU A 313 -9.09 14.53 -0.08
N THR A 314 -9.33 15.83 0.03
CA THR A 314 -8.85 16.83 -0.94
C THR A 314 -7.33 16.88 -0.94
N SER A 315 -6.70 16.94 0.23
CA SER A 315 -5.25 16.92 0.35
C SER A 315 -4.66 15.61 -0.21
N TRP A 316 -5.33 14.49 0.00
CA TRP A 316 -4.94 13.20 -0.57
C TRP A 316 -5.01 13.23 -2.10
N SER A 317 -6.11 13.70 -2.70
CA SER A 317 -6.23 13.86 -4.16
C SER A 317 -5.09 14.72 -4.74
N ILE A 318 -4.77 15.84 -4.11
CA ILE A 318 -3.67 16.72 -4.54
C ILE A 318 -2.34 15.98 -4.55
N VAL A 319 -2.00 15.28 -3.46
CA VAL A 319 -0.70 14.58 -3.38
C VAL A 319 -0.62 13.36 -4.30
N LEU A 320 -1.75 12.72 -4.66
CA LEU A 320 -1.77 11.69 -5.70
C LEU A 320 -1.33 12.28 -7.05
N TRP A 321 -1.90 13.41 -7.46
CA TRP A 321 -1.51 14.08 -8.71
C TRP A 321 -0.07 14.58 -8.68
N GLN A 322 0.40 15.10 -7.54
CA GLN A 322 1.82 15.44 -7.37
C GLN A 322 2.71 14.20 -7.54
N GLY A 323 2.33 13.07 -6.95
CA GLY A 323 3.07 11.81 -7.09
C GLY A 323 3.08 11.29 -8.53
N ILE A 324 1.95 11.35 -9.23
CA ILE A 324 1.84 10.99 -10.64
C ILE A 324 2.78 11.85 -11.49
N LEU A 325 2.70 13.17 -11.34
CA LEU A 325 3.56 14.10 -12.08
C LEU A 325 5.05 13.82 -11.85
N LEU A 326 5.46 13.66 -10.59
CA LEU A 326 6.84 13.32 -10.25
C LEU A 326 7.25 11.97 -10.85
N GLY A 327 6.38 10.96 -10.84
CA GLY A 327 6.67 9.66 -11.45
C GLY A 327 6.88 9.75 -12.97
N TYR A 328 6.16 10.62 -13.67
CA TYR A 328 6.41 10.88 -15.09
C TYR A 328 7.71 11.65 -15.31
N LEU A 329 8.03 12.64 -14.47
CA LEU A 329 9.28 13.39 -14.54
C LEU A 329 10.50 12.49 -14.30
N ASP A 330 10.46 11.60 -13.30
CA ASP A 330 11.53 10.61 -13.09
C ASP A 330 11.79 9.79 -14.34
N CYS A 331 10.73 9.34 -14.99
CA CYS A 331 10.88 8.54 -16.21
C CYS A 331 11.45 9.31 -17.40
N LEU A 332 11.24 10.63 -17.45
CA LEU A 332 11.84 11.47 -18.49
C LEU A 332 13.35 11.68 -18.23
N LEU A 333 13.75 11.80 -16.98
CA LEU A 333 15.16 11.94 -16.58
C LEU A 333 15.94 10.63 -16.78
N TYR A 334 15.35 9.49 -16.43
CA TYR A 334 16.00 8.17 -16.62
C TYR A 334 16.06 7.67 -18.07
N THR A 335 15.23 8.18 -18.98
CA THR A 335 15.33 7.84 -20.42
C THR A 335 16.43 8.61 -21.15
N SER A 336 16.99 9.67 -20.56
CA SER A 336 18.18 10.34 -21.09
C SER A 336 19.46 9.58 -20.78
N ASP A 337 19.53 8.86 -19.64
CA ASP A 337 20.73 8.11 -19.23
C ASP A 337 20.80 6.69 -19.86
N ALA A 338 19.68 6.15 -20.35
CA ALA A 338 19.63 4.83 -21.02
C ALA A 338 19.73 4.91 -22.56
N ALA A 339 19.89 6.09 -23.13
CA ALA A 339 20.11 6.29 -24.57
C ALA A 339 21.60 6.46 -24.92
N ASP A 340 22.48 6.50 -23.92
CA ASP A 340 23.92 6.66 -24.06
C ASP A 340 24.72 5.39 -23.67
N ASP A 341 24.06 4.24 -23.44
CA ASP A 341 24.62 2.88 -23.38
C ASP A 341 24.00 2.03 -24.52
#